data_cc00751cdb38829f75b6ab55f4f528d7
#
_entry.id   cc00751cdb38829f75b6ab55f4f528d7
#
_cell.length_a   1.000
_cell.length_b   1.000
_cell.length_c   1.000
_cell.angle_alpha   90.00
_cell.angle_beta   90.00
_cell.angle_gamma   90.00
#
_symmetry.space_group_name_H-M   'P 1'
#
loop_
_entity.id
_entity.type
_entity.pdbx_description
1 polymer ?
#
loop_
_entity_poly.entity_id
_entity_poly.type
_entity_poly.pdbx_seq_one_letter_code
_entity_poly.pdbx_strand_id
1 'polypeptide(L)'
;VVGGGFVAAGDGHDPATEAVVCMSRRKLIWGAQLATVLLCALALKFYYSNATANELRWILAPTTALVELLSGRSFAFESYTGYMSSDHRFVIAVPCAGVNFLITAFLMLGLRRLWRDRLQGISWTFLPMTAALAYVATLIANTTRICIALEIQRRSLEVNGLSGNQLHRLEGIVVYFGFLLLLFMLSERMEAAKPRTALLFPLAIYYATTLGIPLLNGSYRQGMPFWEHFIFVLIFPLVLVAILAFFVGAALRGRPWLNLASEGPHFFYFGLVSAPPAPRPYK
;
A
#
# COMPACT_ATOMS: atom_id res chain seq x y z
N VAL A 1 -50.18 45.36 37.82
CA VAL A 1 -49.23 45.14 36.73
C VAL A 1 -48.47 43.85 37.05
N VAL A 2 -48.88 42.74 36.42
CA VAL A 2 -48.29 41.37 36.60
C VAL A 2 -47.23 41.23 35.52
N GLY A 3 -45.94 41.21 35.93
CA GLY A 3 -44.82 40.91 35.05
C GLY A 3 -44.68 39.37 34.86
N GLY A 4 -45.13 38.87 33.72
CA GLY A 4 -44.89 37.50 33.29
C GLY A 4 -43.45 37.28 32.86
N GLY A 5 -42.63 36.64 33.69
CA GLY A 5 -41.31 36.18 33.33
C GLY A 5 -41.41 35.01 32.32
N PHE A 6 -40.99 35.27 31.11
CA PHE A 6 -40.80 34.21 30.07
C PHE A 6 -39.55 33.44 30.45
N VAL A 7 -39.69 32.27 31.05
CA VAL A 7 -38.59 31.32 31.22
C VAL A 7 -38.34 30.69 29.85
N ALA A 8 -37.28 31.14 29.20
CA ALA A 8 -36.76 30.48 28.00
C ALA A 8 -36.35 29.05 28.41
N ALA A 9 -37.11 28.05 27.93
CA ALA A 9 -36.70 26.66 28.00
C ALA A 9 -35.38 26.53 27.22
N GLY A 10 -34.28 26.47 27.95
CA GLY A 10 -32.98 26.13 27.40
C GLY A 10 -33.09 24.70 26.86
N ASP A 11 -32.95 24.53 25.55
CA ASP A 11 -32.80 23.21 24.95
C ASP A 11 -31.58 22.54 25.60
N GLY A 12 -31.90 21.64 26.55
CA GLY A 12 -30.88 20.87 27.29
C GLY A 12 -30.16 19.88 26.36
N HIS A 13 -29.36 20.40 25.46
CA HIS A 13 -28.42 19.57 24.69
C HIS A 13 -27.32 19.11 25.64
N ASP A 14 -27.43 17.85 26.06
CA ASP A 14 -26.38 17.20 26.88
C ASP A 14 -25.15 16.94 25.98
N PRO A 15 -24.01 17.62 26.21
CA PRO A 15 -22.80 17.48 25.41
C PRO A 15 -22.24 16.05 25.42
N ALA A 16 -22.57 15.25 26.44
CA ALA A 16 -22.20 13.85 26.50
C ALA A 16 -22.97 13.02 25.46
N THR A 17 -24.26 13.29 25.28
CA THR A 17 -25.10 12.62 24.29
C THR A 17 -24.67 12.95 22.87
N GLU A 18 -24.35 14.20 22.57
CA GLU A 18 -23.83 14.60 21.26
C GLU A 18 -22.48 13.95 20.94
N ALA A 19 -21.58 13.87 21.92
CA ALA A 19 -20.28 13.20 21.74
C ALA A 19 -20.44 11.71 21.43
N VAL A 20 -21.36 11.01 22.10
CA VAL A 20 -21.65 9.59 21.85
C VAL A 20 -22.23 9.38 20.46
N VAL A 21 -23.19 10.20 20.03
CA VAL A 21 -23.81 10.12 18.69
C VAL A 21 -22.76 10.42 17.59
N CYS A 22 -21.92 11.41 17.79
CA CYS A 22 -20.84 11.76 16.85
C CYS A 22 -19.83 10.61 16.71
N MET A 23 -19.43 9.97 17.82
CA MET A 23 -18.51 8.84 17.82
C MET A 23 -19.12 7.60 17.14
N SER A 24 -20.40 7.33 17.35
CA SER A 24 -21.12 6.22 16.69
C SER A 24 -21.20 6.44 15.18
N ARG A 25 -21.54 7.64 14.73
CA ARG A 25 -21.60 8.00 13.30
C ARG A 25 -20.23 7.86 12.62
N ARG A 26 -19.14 8.28 13.28
CA ARG A 26 -17.77 8.13 12.74
C ARG A 26 -17.38 6.66 12.54
N LYS A 27 -17.70 5.79 13.52
CA LYS A 27 -17.45 4.34 13.40
C LYS A 27 -18.22 3.72 12.23
N LEU A 28 -19.48 4.13 12.03
CA LEU A 28 -20.31 3.66 10.93
C LEU A 28 -19.71 4.08 9.57
N ILE A 29 -19.32 5.34 9.43
CA ILE A 29 -18.70 5.85 8.19
C ILE A 29 -17.39 5.10 7.92
N TRP A 30 -16.53 4.94 8.92
CA TRP A 30 -15.29 4.17 8.79
C TRP A 30 -15.54 2.73 8.35
N GLY A 31 -16.53 2.06 8.96
CA GLY A 31 -16.94 0.71 8.57
C GLY A 31 -17.46 0.63 7.14
N ALA A 32 -18.26 1.60 6.70
CA ALA A 32 -18.73 1.70 5.34
C ALA A 32 -17.57 1.90 4.33
N GLN A 33 -16.62 2.74 4.65
CA GLN A 33 -15.42 2.96 3.82
C GLN A 33 -14.54 1.71 3.73
N LEU A 34 -14.33 1.00 4.85
CA LEU A 34 -13.61 -0.26 4.87
C LEU A 34 -14.31 -1.30 3.99
N ALA A 35 -15.62 -1.46 4.15
CA ALA A 35 -16.42 -2.37 3.33
C ALA A 35 -16.30 -2.01 1.84
N THR A 36 -16.35 -0.73 1.49
CA THR A 36 -16.20 -0.27 0.10
C THR A 36 -14.83 -0.61 -0.47
N VAL A 37 -13.73 -0.39 0.27
CA VAL A 37 -12.37 -0.77 -0.18
C VAL A 37 -12.29 -2.26 -0.44
N LEU A 38 -12.81 -3.09 0.48
CA LEU A 38 -12.79 -4.55 0.33
C LEU A 38 -13.67 -5.01 -0.84
N LEU A 39 -14.87 -4.46 -0.98
CA LEU A 39 -15.79 -4.80 -2.09
C LEU A 39 -15.22 -4.39 -3.44
N CYS A 40 -14.61 -3.22 -3.56
CA CYS A 40 -13.93 -2.79 -4.79
C CYS A 40 -12.78 -3.75 -5.17
N ALA A 41 -11.98 -4.16 -4.19
CA ALA A 41 -10.89 -5.12 -4.42
C ALA A 41 -11.42 -6.49 -4.86
N LEU A 42 -12.49 -6.99 -4.23
CA LEU A 42 -13.14 -8.25 -4.58
C LEU A 42 -13.79 -8.18 -5.96
N ALA A 43 -14.51 -7.10 -6.27
CA ALA A 43 -15.13 -6.88 -7.58
C ALA A 43 -14.08 -6.86 -8.69
N LEU A 44 -12.97 -6.14 -8.48
CA LEU A 44 -11.86 -6.10 -9.43
C LEU A 44 -11.22 -7.49 -9.60
N LYS A 45 -11.07 -8.26 -8.50
CA LYS A 45 -10.54 -9.63 -8.56
C LYS A 45 -11.47 -10.54 -9.34
N PHE A 46 -12.78 -10.48 -9.09
CA PHE A 46 -13.78 -11.27 -9.81
C PHE A 46 -13.80 -10.92 -11.30
N TYR A 47 -13.81 -9.62 -11.62
CA TYR A 47 -13.72 -9.14 -12.99
C TYR A 47 -12.46 -9.69 -13.70
N TYR A 48 -11.30 -9.53 -13.07
CA TYR A 48 -10.03 -10.01 -13.64
C TYR A 48 -9.99 -11.52 -13.85
N SER A 49 -10.61 -12.29 -12.97
CA SER A 49 -10.61 -13.77 -13.07
C SER A 49 -11.35 -14.28 -14.30
N ASN A 50 -12.23 -13.48 -14.88
CA ASN A 50 -13.05 -13.84 -16.03
C ASN A 50 -12.73 -12.99 -17.28
N ALA A 51 -11.85 -12.00 -17.16
CA ALA A 51 -11.58 -11.03 -18.19
C ALA A 51 -10.71 -11.59 -19.33
N THR A 52 -11.06 -11.22 -20.53
CA THR A 52 -10.31 -11.46 -21.77
C THR A 52 -9.24 -10.37 -22.00
N ALA A 53 -8.34 -10.58 -22.96
CA ALA A 53 -7.35 -9.56 -23.35
C ALA A 53 -8.00 -8.27 -23.84
N ASN A 54 -9.16 -8.35 -24.53
CA ASN A 54 -9.93 -7.18 -24.96
C ASN A 54 -10.45 -6.35 -23.78
N GLU A 55 -11.03 -7.00 -22.78
CA GLU A 55 -11.57 -6.34 -21.58
C GLU A 55 -10.47 -5.69 -20.72
N LEU A 56 -9.25 -6.24 -20.76
CA LEU A 56 -8.11 -5.71 -20.04
C LEU A 56 -7.27 -4.70 -20.83
N ARG A 57 -7.72 -4.24 -22.00
CA ARG A 57 -7.00 -3.24 -22.80
C ARG A 57 -6.74 -1.94 -22.04
N TRP A 58 -7.61 -1.56 -21.09
CA TRP A 58 -7.44 -0.38 -20.25
C TRP A 58 -6.15 -0.38 -19.42
N ILE A 59 -5.57 -1.55 -19.15
CA ILE A 59 -4.30 -1.69 -18.42
C ILE A 59 -3.20 -2.29 -19.30
N LEU A 60 -3.53 -3.23 -20.22
CA LEU A 60 -2.56 -3.82 -21.13
C LEU A 60 -2.03 -2.82 -22.15
N ALA A 61 -2.90 -1.98 -22.76
CA ALA A 61 -2.48 -1.02 -23.77
C ALA A 61 -1.48 0.02 -23.24
N PRO A 62 -1.75 0.75 -22.14
CA PRO A 62 -0.77 1.70 -21.61
C PRO A 62 0.51 1.03 -21.09
N THR A 63 0.42 -0.18 -20.52
CA THR A 63 1.60 -0.96 -20.14
C THR A 63 2.45 -1.28 -21.36
N THR A 64 1.84 -1.78 -22.44
CA THR A 64 2.55 -2.12 -23.67
C THR A 64 3.18 -0.88 -24.30
N ALA A 65 2.48 0.24 -24.37
CA ALA A 65 3.04 1.49 -24.90
C ALA A 65 4.29 1.95 -24.11
N LEU A 66 4.28 1.81 -22.78
CA LEU A 66 5.45 2.09 -21.96
C LEU A 66 6.59 1.08 -22.20
N VAL A 67 6.27 -0.20 -22.39
CA VAL A 67 7.26 -1.23 -22.74
C VAL A 67 7.88 -0.95 -24.11
N GLU A 68 7.08 -0.59 -25.12
CA GLU A 68 7.56 -0.19 -26.44
C GLU A 68 8.53 0.99 -26.35
N LEU A 69 8.13 2.03 -25.60
CA LEU A 69 8.95 3.23 -25.39
C LEU A 69 10.31 2.91 -24.75
N LEU A 70 10.34 2.01 -23.76
CA LEU A 70 11.56 1.69 -23.01
C LEU A 70 12.43 0.63 -23.69
N SER A 71 11.80 -0.37 -24.34
CA SER A 71 12.52 -1.49 -24.95
C SER A 71 12.88 -1.29 -26.44
N GLY A 72 12.22 -0.33 -27.11
CA GLY A 72 12.35 -0.11 -28.55
C GLY A 72 11.72 -1.24 -29.40
N ARG A 73 10.96 -2.16 -28.80
CA ARG A 73 10.26 -3.25 -29.52
C ARG A 73 8.83 -2.84 -29.79
N SER A 74 8.28 -3.23 -30.92
CA SER A 74 6.86 -3.03 -31.26
C SER A 74 6.04 -4.26 -30.99
N PHE A 75 4.77 -4.04 -30.58
CA PHE A 75 3.79 -5.08 -30.28
C PHE A 75 2.51 -4.83 -31.02
N ALA A 76 1.93 -5.88 -31.60
CA ALA A 76 0.62 -5.85 -32.25
C ALA A 76 -0.44 -6.49 -31.32
N PHE A 77 -1.62 -5.90 -31.28
CA PHE A 77 -2.71 -6.44 -30.45
C PHE A 77 -3.43 -7.57 -31.20
N GLU A 78 -3.59 -8.69 -30.52
CA GLU A 78 -4.37 -9.85 -30.95
C GLU A 78 -5.46 -10.15 -29.92
N SER A 79 -6.72 -10.23 -30.37
CA SER A 79 -7.90 -10.31 -29.49
C SER A 79 -7.91 -11.46 -28.50
N TYR A 80 -7.31 -12.60 -28.85
CA TYR A 80 -7.30 -13.80 -28.01
C TYR A 80 -6.03 -13.96 -27.17
N THR A 81 -4.93 -13.37 -27.61
CA THR A 81 -3.59 -13.59 -27.04
C THR A 81 -3.13 -12.43 -26.19
N GLY A 82 -3.42 -11.19 -26.63
CA GLY A 82 -2.93 -9.96 -26.03
C GLY A 82 -2.03 -9.19 -26.99
N TYR A 83 -0.92 -8.66 -26.50
CA TYR A 83 0.04 -7.92 -27.32
C TYR A 83 1.24 -8.81 -27.67
N MET A 84 1.38 -9.14 -28.96
CA MET A 84 2.45 -9.98 -29.49
C MET A 84 3.57 -9.12 -30.07
N SER A 85 4.83 -9.46 -29.73
CA SER A 85 6.01 -8.81 -30.31
C SER A 85 6.14 -9.15 -31.79
N SER A 86 6.73 -8.24 -32.60
CA SER A 86 6.90 -8.42 -34.04
C SER A 86 7.69 -9.67 -34.45
N ASP A 87 8.57 -10.16 -33.55
CA ASP A 87 9.34 -11.38 -33.73
C ASP A 87 8.62 -12.65 -33.23
N HIS A 88 7.37 -12.54 -32.78
CA HIS A 88 6.52 -13.60 -32.22
C HIS A 88 7.15 -14.39 -31.05
N ARG A 89 8.17 -13.82 -30.39
CA ARG A 89 8.90 -14.48 -29.30
C ARG A 89 8.42 -14.10 -27.92
N PHE A 90 7.65 -12.99 -27.80
CA PHE A 90 7.17 -12.51 -26.52
C PHE A 90 5.71 -12.06 -26.63
N VAL A 91 4.94 -12.39 -25.62
CA VAL A 91 3.51 -12.02 -25.54
C VAL A 91 3.23 -11.37 -24.20
N ILE A 92 2.62 -10.18 -24.26
CA ILE A 92 2.06 -9.51 -23.07
C ILE A 92 0.58 -9.93 -22.98
N ALA A 93 0.34 -11.04 -22.32
CA ALA A 93 -0.97 -11.67 -22.19
C ALA A 93 -1.70 -11.23 -20.91
N VAL A 94 -2.93 -11.71 -20.73
CA VAL A 94 -3.78 -11.45 -19.55
C VAL A 94 -3.02 -11.61 -18.22
N PRO A 95 -2.24 -12.67 -17.96
CA PRO A 95 -1.46 -12.82 -16.74
C PRO A 95 -0.42 -11.71 -16.52
N CYS A 96 -0.01 -11.04 -17.61
CA CYS A 96 0.94 -9.92 -17.57
C CYS A 96 0.27 -8.56 -17.34
N ALA A 97 -1.05 -8.50 -17.11
CA ALA A 97 -1.77 -7.24 -16.91
C ALA A 97 -1.42 -6.53 -15.59
N GLY A 98 -0.83 -7.22 -14.61
CA GLY A 98 -0.47 -6.64 -13.32
C GLY A 98 -1.65 -6.35 -12.39
N VAL A 99 -2.87 -6.82 -12.70
CA VAL A 99 -4.09 -6.53 -11.92
C VAL A 99 -3.99 -7.03 -10.47
N ASN A 100 -3.30 -8.15 -10.23
CA ASN A 100 -3.08 -8.62 -8.86
C ASN A 100 -2.23 -7.63 -8.05
N PHE A 101 -1.25 -6.99 -8.67
CA PHE A 101 -0.48 -5.92 -8.03
C PHE A 101 -1.34 -4.67 -7.80
N LEU A 102 -2.19 -4.29 -8.77
CA LEU A 102 -3.15 -3.19 -8.61
C LEU A 102 -4.05 -3.39 -7.39
N ILE A 103 -4.62 -4.59 -7.23
CA ILE A 103 -5.45 -4.94 -6.08
C ILE A 103 -4.66 -4.81 -4.77
N THR A 104 -3.44 -5.36 -4.73
CA THR A 104 -2.57 -5.34 -3.56
C THR A 104 -2.16 -3.91 -3.18
N ALA A 105 -1.77 -3.09 -4.15
CA ALA A 105 -1.41 -1.69 -3.95
C ALA A 105 -2.62 -0.84 -3.49
N PHE A 106 -3.79 -1.04 -4.10
CA PHE A 106 -5.02 -0.39 -3.71
C PHE A 106 -5.43 -0.74 -2.27
N LEU A 107 -5.39 -2.03 -1.90
CA LEU A 107 -5.66 -2.48 -0.54
C LEU A 107 -4.66 -1.89 0.45
N MET A 108 -3.37 -1.93 0.14
CA MET A 108 -2.32 -1.39 1.01
C MET A 108 -2.55 0.10 1.28
N LEU A 109 -2.71 0.90 0.24
CA LEU A 109 -2.91 2.35 0.38
C LEU A 109 -4.24 2.69 1.06
N GLY A 110 -5.33 2.03 0.66
CA GLY A 110 -6.66 2.27 1.20
C GLY A 110 -6.78 1.89 2.67
N LEU A 111 -6.35 0.68 3.05
CA LEU A 111 -6.38 0.22 4.44
C LEU A 111 -5.44 1.04 5.33
N ARG A 112 -4.26 1.42 4.81
CA ARG A 112 -3.33 2.29 5.53
C ARG A 112 -3.96 3.65 5.82
N ARG A 113 -4.59 4.26 4.83
CA ARG A 113 -5.28 5.55 4.99
C ARG A 113 -6.41 5.45 6.01
N LEU A 114 -7.28 4.44 5.88
CA LEU A 114 -8.37 4.18 6.81
C LEU A 114 -7.91 3.95 8.25
N TRP A 115 -6.84 3.20 8.43
CA TRP A 115 -6.29 2.91 9.75
C TRP A 115 -5.73 4.16 10.43
N ARG A 116 -5.02 4.98 9.68
CA ARG A 116 -4.41 6.19 10.19
C ARG A 116 -5.44 7.23 10.61
N ASP A 117 -6.40 7.50 9.73
CA ASP A 117 -7.33 8.62 9.91
C ASP A 117 -8.65 8.19 10.58
N ARG A 118 -8.68 6.99 11.18
CA ARG A 118 -9.88 6.41 11.81
C ARG A 118 -10.57 7.33 12.85
N LEU A 119 -9.82 8.22 13.47
CA LEU A 119 -10.32 9.14 14.50
C LEU A 119 -10.69 10.52 13.94
N GLN A 120 -10.13 10.92 12.80
CA GLN A 120 -10.30 12.26 12.24
C GLN A 120 -11.49 12.36 11.26
N GLY A 121 -11.94 11.22 10.74
CA GLY A 121 -12.94 11.18 9.66
C GLY A 121 -12.29 11.43 8.30
N ILE A 122 -12.58 10.54 7.35
CA ILE A 122 -11.96 10.58 6.01
C ILE A 122 -13.04 10.99 5.00
N SER A 123 -12.67 11.93 4.12
CA SER A 123 -13.51 12.23 2.96
C SER A 123 -13.52 11.07 1.97
N TRP A 124 -14.63 10.80 1.30
CA TRP A 124 -14.76 9.75 0.28
C TRP A 124 -13.86 9.96 -0.94
N THR A 125 -13.31 11.16 -1.11
CA THR A 125 -12.35 11.49 -2.19
C THR A 125 -11.04 10.69 -2.10
N PHE A 126 -10.74 10.07 -0.94
CA PHE A 126 -9.56 9.21 -0.82
C PHE A 126 -9.62 7.97 -1.72
N LEU A 127 -10.82 7.43 -1.98
CA LEU A 127 -10.99 6.22 -2.79
C LEU A 127 -10.48 6.39 -4.25
N PRO A 128 -10.98 7.37 -5.03
CA PRO A 128 -10.49 7.57 -6.39
C PRO A 128 -9.01 7.97 -6.42
N MET A 129 -8.54 8.75 -5.45
CA MET A 129 -7.13 9.13 -5.35
C MET A 129 -6.24 7.90 -5.10
N THR A 130 -6.64 7.02 -4.19
CA THR A 130 -5.94 5.76 -3.90
C THR A 130 -5.94 4.83 -5.12
N ALA A 131 -7.08 4.72 -5.82
CA ALA A 131 -7.20 3.92 -7.02
C ALA A 131 -6.30 4.45 -8.16
N ALA A 132 -6.27 5.76 -8.37
CA ALA A 132 -5.42 6.39 -9.38
C ALA A 132 -3.93 6.16 -9.08
N LEU A 133 -3.52 6.34 -7.81
CA LEU A 133 -2.13 6.11 -7.39
C LEU A 133 -1.73 4.64 -7.54
N ALA A 134 -2.60 3.71 -7.13
CA ALA A 134 -2.38 2.28 -7.31
C ALA A 134 -2.28 1.90 -8.80
N TYR A 135 -3.10 2.50 -9.65
CA TYR A 135 -3.07 2.29 -11.10
C TYR A 135 -1.75 2.75 -11.71
N VAL A 136 -1.33 3.98 -11.44
CA VAL A 136 -0.04 4.51 -11.92
C VAL A 136 1.14 3.67 -11.44
N ALA A 137 1.16 3.31 -10.14
CA ALA A 137 2.18 2.43 -9.58
C ALA A 137 2.20 1.06 -10.28
N THR A 138 1.02 0.54 -10.65
CA THR A 138 0.89 -0.73 -11.37
C THR A 138 1.48 -0.64 -12.77
N LEU A 139 1.19 0.43 -13.51
CA LEU A 139 1.77 0.62 -14.85
C LEU A 139 3.29 0.64 -14.78
N ILE A 140 3.87 1.39 -13.84
CA ILE A 140 5.32 1.49 -13.67
C ILE A 140 5.93 0.14 -13.27
N ALA A 141 5.38 -0.50 -12.24
CA ALA A 141 5.89 -1.78 -11.74
C ALA A 141 5.79 -2.89 -12.80
N ASN A 142 4.66 -2.96 -13.51
CA ASN A 142 4.44 -3.97 -14.53
C ASN A 142 5.31 -3.75 -15.77
N THR A 143 5.45 -2.51 -16.21
CA THR A 143 6.37 -2.15 -17.29
C THR A 143 7.81 -2.53 -16.95
N THR A 144 8.26 -2.19 -15.73
CA THR A 144 9.61 -2.57 -15.24
C THR A 144 9.80 -4.08 -15.28
N ARG A 145 8.83 -4.84 -14.77
CA ARG A 145 8.85 -6.31 -14.79
C ARG A 145 8.97 -6.85 -16.20
N ILE A 146 8.15 -6.37 -17.14
CA ILE A 146 8.16 -6.85 -18.52
C ILE A 146 9.50 -6.49 -19.20
N CYS A 147 10.04 -5.30 -18.98
CA CYS A 147 11.34 -4.91 -19.53
C CYS A 147 12.47 -5.80 -18.99
N ILE A 148 12.45 -6.15 -17.70
CA ILE A 148 13.43 -7.07 -17.11
C ILE A 148 13.29 -8.47 -17.74
N ALA A 149 12.05 -8.99 -17.90
CA ALA A 149 11.80 -10.28 -18.52
C ALA A 149 12.31 -10.32 -19.98
N LEU A 150 12.08 -9.24 -20.75
CA LEU A 150 12.60 -9.10 -22.11
C LEU A 150 14.14 -9.10 -22.15
N GLU A 151 14.79 -8.46 -21.18
CA GLU A 151 16.25 -8.41 -21.12
C GLU A 151 16.85 -9.76 -20.68
N ILE A 152 16.23 -10.46 -19.73
CA ILE A 152 16.60 -11.82 -19.34
C ILE A 152 16.52 -12.74 -20.54
N GLN A 153 15.43 -12.68 -21.32
CA GLN A 153 15.24 -13.49 -22.52
C GLN A 153 16.28 -13.14 -23.60
N ARG A 154 16.56 -11.83 -23.81
CA ARG A 154 17.53 -11.38 -24.81
C ARG A 154 18.94 -11.90 -24.54
N ARG A 155 19.34 -11.93 -23.27
CA ARG A 155 20.68 -12.38 -22.87
C ARG A 155 20.78 -13.89 -22.68
N SER A 156 19.67 -14.63 -22.82
CA SER A 156 19.59 -16.06 -22.51
C SER A 156 20.23 -16.38 -21.15
N LEU A 157 19.92 -15.52 -20.15
CA LEU A 157 20.50 -15.66 -18.81
C LEU A 157 19.99 -16.93 -18.16
N GLU A 158 20.88 -17.91 -18.06
CA GLU A 158 20.66 -19.10 -17.25
C GLU A 158 21.31 -18.90 -15.89
N VAL A 159 20.51 -18.94 -14.84
CA VAL A 159 21.01 -18.96 -13.46
C VAL A 159 21.12 -20.43 -13.05
N ASN A 160 22.34 -20.89 -12.78
CA ASN A 160 22.59 -22.27 -12.40
C ASN A 160 21.66 -22.72 -11.26
N GLY A 161 20.87 -23.77 -11.51
CA GLY A 161 19.92 -24.35 -10.56
C GLY A 161 18.50 -23.76 -10.60
N LEU A 162 18.19 -22.75 -11.43
CA LEU A 162 16.85 -22.22 -11.61
C LEU A 162 16.33 -22.47 -13.02
N SER A 163 15.14 -23.05 -13.14
CA SER A 163 14.44 -23.13 -14.42
C SER A 163 13.99 -21.75 -14.90
N GLY A 164 13.81 -21.56 -16.21
CA GLY A 164 13.30 -20.29 -16.75
C GLY A 164 11.96 -19.85 -16.12
N ASN A 165 11.08 -20.79 -15.80
CA ASN A 165 9.82 -20.51 -15.12
C ASN A 165 10.03 -20.04 -13.66
N GLN A 166 10.99 -20.58 -12.95
CA GLN A 166 11.34 -20.17 -11.59
C GLN A 166 11.95 -18.78 -11.60
N LEU A 167 12.84 -18.49 -12.54
CA LEU A 167 13.46 -17.18 -12.71
C LEU A 167 12.40 -16.10 -13.00
N HIS A 168 11.45 -16.38 -13.91
CA HIS A 168 10.35 -15.47 -14.20
C HIS A 168 9.42 -15.22 -13.01
N ARG A 169 9.14 -16.26 -12.18
CA ARG A 169 8.37 -16.11 -10.93
C ARG A 169 9.14 -15.25 -9.92
N LEU A 170 10.42 -15.52 -9.72
CA LEU A 170 11.27 -14.79 -8.79
C LEU A 170 11.35 -13.32 -9.16
N GLU A 171 11.60 -13.01 -10.44
CA GLU A 171 11.61 -11.64 -10.96
C GLU A 171 10.31 -10.92 -10.64
N GLY A 172 9.16 -11.55 -10.91
CA GLY A 172 7.85 -10.98 -10.60
C GLY A 172 7.64 -10.69 -9.10
N ILE A 173 8.08 -11.60 -8.21
CA ILE A 173 7.98 -11.41 -6.76
C ILE A 173 8.84 -10.23 -6.32
N VAL A 174 10.11 -10.18 -6.75
CA VAL A 174 11.06 -9.14 -6.35
C VAL A 174 10.61 -7.77 -6.85
N VAL A 175 10.19 -7.66 -8.11
CA VAL A 175 9.74 -6.39 -8.69
C VAL A 175 8.46 -5.92 -8.00
N TYR A 176 7.42 -6.73 -7.95
CA TYR A 176 6.15 -6.30 -7.36
C TYR A 176 6.25 -5.98 -5.87
N PHE A 177 6.91 -6.84 -5.10
CA PHE A 177 7.08 -6.56 -3.68
C PHE A 177 8.00 -5.36 -3.43
N GLY A 178 9.07 -5.21 -4.22
CA GLY A 178 9.95 -4.04 -4.18
C GLY A 178 9.20 -2.73 -4.46
N PHE A 179 8.37 -2.71 -5.51
CA PHE A 179 7.52 -1.54 -5.81
C PHE A 179 6.46 -1.28 -4.74
N LEU A 180 5.89 -2.33 -4.13
CA LEU A 180 4.94 -2.18 -3.02
C LEU A 180 5.60 -1.53 -1.80
N LEU A 181 6.83 -1.97 -1.46
CA LEU A 181 7.63 -1.35 -0.39
C LEU A 181 7.98 0.09 -0.72
N LEU A 182 8.41 0.38 -1.95
CA LEU A 182 8.72 1.74 -2.39
C LEU A 182 7.50 2.64 -2.28
N LEU A 183 6.34 2.19 -2.78
CA LEU A 183 5.08 2.92 -2.70
C LEU A 183 4.67 3.19 -1.26
N PHE A 184 4.84 2.20 -0.38
CA PHE A 184 4.60 2.34 1.05
C PHE A 184 5.55 3.37 1.67
N MET A 185 6.86 3.27 1.41
CA MET A 185 7.86 4.22 1.93
C MET A 185 7.62 5.66 1.45
N LEU A 186 7.22 5.84 0.20
CA LEU A 186 6.85 7.16 -0.33
C LEU A 186 5.63 7.72 0.37
N SER A 187 4.61 6.89 0.63
CA SER A 187 3.42 7.31 1.39
C SER A 187 3.74 7.67 2.85
N GLU A 188 4.73 7.02 3.47
CA GLU A 188 5.17 7.29 4.85
C GLU A 188 6.12 8.50 4.96
N ARG A 189 6.95 8.79 3.94
CA ARG A 189 7.83 9.97 3.94
C ARG A 189 7.06 11.29 3.97
N MET A 190 5.87 11.30 3.42
CA MET A 190 4.98 12.46 3.52
C MET A 190 4.45 12.67 4.95
N GLU A 191 4.75 11.76 5.89
CA GLU A 191 4.15 11.70 7.21
C GLU A 191 5.16 11.04 8.17
N ALA A 192 5.79 11.82 9.04
CA ALA A 192 6.83 11.40 9.99
C ALA A 192 6.39 10.24 10.94
N ALA A 193 6.39 9.00 10.47
CA ALA A 193 6.01 7.80 11.23
C ALA A 193 7.22 6.90 11.55
N LYS A 194 7.12 6.13 12.65
CA LYS A 194 8.20 5.23 13.14
C LYS A 194 8.47 4.09 12.17
N PRO A 195 9.70 3.93 11.59
CA PRO A 195 9.93 3.14 10.39
C PRO A 195 9.98 1.61 10.56
N ARG A 196 10.28 1.06 11.75
CA ARG A 196 10.62 -0.37 11.87
C ARG A 196 9.44 -1.34 11.83
N THR A 197 8.34 -1.03 12.50
CA THR A 197 7.12 -1.88 12.48
C THR A 197 6.26 -1.63 11.24
N ALA A 198 6.48 -0.49 10.59
CA ALA A 198 5.75 -0.08 9.40
C ALA A 198 5.97 -1.02 8.21
N LEU A 199 7.17 -1.60 8.04
CA LEU A 199 7.49 -2.53 6.94
C LEU A 199 6.71 -3.87 7.00
N LEU A 200 6.21 -4.25 8.17
CA LEU A 200 5.38 -5.45 8.30
C LEU A 200 3.99 -5.29 7.67
N PHE A 201 3.51 -4.04 7.55
CA PHE A 201 2.19 -3.79 6.98
C PHE A 201 2.11 -4.13 5.48
N PRO A 202 2.99 -3.63 4.58
CA PRO A 202 2.99 -4.04 3.18
C PRO A 202 3.26 -5.54 3.00
N LEU A 203 4.09 -6.15 3.86
CA LEU A 203 4.33 -7.59 3.86
C LEU A 203 3.04 -8.37 4.19
N ALA A 204 2.31 -7.97 5.23
CA ALA A 204 1.05 -8.61 5.61
C ALA A 204 -0.01 -8.51 4.50
N ILE A 205 -0.16 -7.34 3.87
CA ILE A 205 -1.09 -7.16 2.74
C ILE A 205 -0.65 -8.00 1.53
N TYR A 206 0.64 -8.01 1.22
CA TYR A 206 1.17 -8.84 0.14
C TYR A 206 0.87 -10.32 0.36
N TYR A 207 1.13 -10.85 1.56
CA TYR A 207 0.81 -12.24 1.87
C TYR A 207 -0.68 -12.54 1.90
N ALA A 208 -1.49 -11.63 2.43
CA ALA A 208 -2.94 -11.80 2.41
C ALA A 208 -3.49 -11.95 0.98
N THR A 209 -2.95 -11.17 0.03
CA THR A 209 -3.42 -11.20 -1.36
C THR A 209 -2.78 -12.32 -2.20
N THR A 210 -1.49 -12.62 -2.00
CA THR A 210 -0.75 -13.57 -2.85
C THR A 210 -0.76 -15.00 -2.33
N LEU A 211 -0.89 -15.20 -1.03
CA LEU A 211 -0.99 -16.51 -0.39
C LEU A 211 -2.39 -16.78 0.18
N GLY A 212 -2.95 -15.81 0.91
CA GLY A 212 -4.23 -15.98 1.60
C GLY A 212 -5.38 -16.26 0.64
N ILE A 213 -5.54 -15.47 -0.42
CA ILE A 213 -6.63 -15.67 -1.40
C ILE A 213 -6.49 -17.03 -2.12
N PRO A 214 -5.34 -17.45 -2.66
CA PRO A 214 -5.17 -18.77 -3.25
C PRO A 214 -5.43 -19.93 -2.27
N LEU A 215 -5.03 -19.79 -1.01
CA LEU A 215 -5.32 -20.79 0.02
C LEU A 215 -6.83 -20.93 0.26
N LEU A 216 -7.55 -19.81 0.40
CA LEU A 216 -9.00 -19.81 0.57
C LEU A 216 -9.75 -20.37 -0.64
N ASN A 217 -9.25 -20.15 -1.84
CA ASN A 217 -9.80 -20.69 -3.09
C ASN A 217 -9.45 -22.16 -3.34
N GLY A 218 -8.73 -22.81 -2.42
CA GLY A 218 -8.36 -24.22 -2.54
C GLY A 218 -7.27 -24.50 -3.58
N SER A 219 -6.48 -23.50 -3.97
CA SER A 219 -5.38 -23.69 -4.95
C SER A 219 -4.30 -24.65 -4.48
N TYR A 220 -4.19 -24.93 -3.18
CA TYR A 220 -3.30 -25.96 -2.63
C TYR A 220 -3.56 -27.36 -3.17
N ARG A 221 -4.77 -27.62 -3.71
CA ARG A 221 -5.15 -28.89 -4.36
C ARG A 221 -4.39 -29.14 -5.66
N GLN A 222 -3.75 -28.13 -6.24
CA GLN A 222 -2.90 -28.25 -7.43
C GLN A 222 -1.58 -28.99 -7.15
N GLY A 223 -1.28 -29.32 -5.88
CA GLY A 223 -0.10 -30.10 -5.49
C GLY A 223 1.22 -29.32 -5.55
N MET A 224 2.30 -30.01 -5.97
CA MET A 224 3.68 -29.48 -5.94
C MET A 224 3.87 -28.12 -6.61
N PRO A 225 3.27 -27.80 -7.77
CA PRO A 225 3.45 -26.47 -8.39
C PRO A 225 2.95 -25.32 -7.54
N PHE A 226 1.88 -25.53 -6.75
CA PHE A 226 1.38 -24.55 -5.80
C PHE A 226 2.36 -24.36 -4.63
N TRP A 227 2.84 -25.45 -4.03
CA TRP A 227 3.73 -25.39 -2.88
C TRP A 227 5.09 -24.78 -3.21
N GLU A 228 5.62 -25.07 -4.40
CA GLU A 228 6.83 -24.42 -4.89
C GLU A 228 6.63 -22.90 -4.99
N HIS A 229 5.54 -22.45 -5.62
CA HIS A 229 5.22 -21.02 -5.70
C HIS A 229 5.02 -20.41 -4.32
N PHE A 230 4.32 -21.11 -3.42
CA PHE A 230 4.08 -20.66 -2.05
C PHE A 230 5.39 -20.38 -1.29
N ILE A 231 6.36 -21.30 -1.38
CA ILE A 231 7.66 -21.15 -0.73
C ILE A 231 8.42 -19.93 -1.28
N PHE A 232 8.44 -19.74 -2.60
CA PHE A 232 9.06 -18.55 -3.21
C PHE A 232 8.43 -17.25 -2.71
N VAL A 233 7.09 -17.17 -2.76
CA VAL A 233 6.35 -15.99 -2.29
C VAL A 233 6.55 -15.75 -0.80
N LEU A 234 6.73 -16.78 0.02
CA LEU A 234 6.96 -16.65 1.46
C LEU A 234 8.36 -16.15 1.78
N ILE A 235 9.39 -16.75 1.16
CA ILE A 235 10.79 -16.51 1.54
C ILE A 235 11.31 -15.18 0.99
N PHE A 236 11.13 -14.90 -0.31
CA PHE A 236 11.80 -13.76 -0.94
C PHE A 236 11.39 -12.40 -0.39
N PRO A 237 10.10 -12.09 -0.13
CA PRO A 237 9.71 -10.85 0.52
C PRO A 237 10.27 -10.70 1.94
N LEU A 238 10.34 -11.80 2.71
CA LEU A 238 10.96 -11.79 4.05
C LEU A 238 12.43 -11.43 3.98
N VAL A 239 13.18 -12.04 3.07
CA VAL A 239 14.60 -11.74 2.85
C VAL A 239 14.77 -10.28 2.46
N LEU A 240 13.94 -9.76 1.55
CA LEU A 240 14.01 -8.37 1.11
C LEU A 240 13.71 -7.40 2.28
N VAL A 241 12.70 -7.68 3.10
CA VAL A 241 12.40 -6.88 4.31
C VAL A 241 13.55 -6.94 5.30
N ALA A 242 14.15 -8.12 5.53
CA ALA A 242 15.28 -8.30 6.44
C ALA A 242 16.51 -7.48 5.98
N ILE A 243 16.84 -7.53 4.69
CA ILE A 243 17.90 -6.74 4.08
C ILE A 243 17.65 -5.24 4.26
N LEU A 244 16.44 -4.77 3.92
CA LEU A 244 16.09 -3.35 4.09
C LEU A 244 16.14 -2.92 5.55
N ALA A 245 15.59 -3.74 6.47
CA ALA A 245 15.64 -3.45 7.91
C ALA A 245 17.07 -3.39 8.46
N PHE A 246 17.96 -4.24 7.94
CA PHE A 246 19.38 -4.22 8.27
C PHE A 246 20.05 -2.93 7.82
N PHE A 247 19.88 -2.53 6.54
CA PHE A 247 20.48 -1.31 5.99
C PHE A 247 19.92 -0.05 6.66
N VAL A 248 18.61 0.02 6.88
CA VAL A 248 17.99 1.15 7.62
C VAL A 248 18.49 1.19 9.06
N GLY A 249 18.61 0.03 9.72
CA GLY A 249 19.13 -0.07 11.07
C GLY A 249 20.64 0.31 11.17
N ALA A 250 21.43 -0.02 10.15
CA ALA A 250 22.83 0.37 10.07
C ALA A 250 22.99 1.87 9.80
N ALA A 251 22.20 2.43 8.88
CA ALA A 251 22.22 3.85 8.56
C ALA A 251 21.81 4.73 9.76
N LEU A 252 20.87 4.27 10.59
CA LEU A 252 20.46 4.98 11.81
C LEU A 252 21.51 4.89 12.91
N ARG A 253 22.21 3.75 13.04
CA ARG A 253 23.30 3.58 14.03
C ARG A 253 24.53 4.42 13.71
N GLY A 254 24.79 4.71 12.45
CA GLY A 254 25.91 5.55 12.01
C GLY A 254 25.67 7.06 12.19
N ARG A 255 24.53 7.49 12.73
CA ARG A 255 24.16 8.91 12.92
C ARG A 255 23.83 9.21 14.40
N PRO A 256 24.84 9.37 15.28
CA PRO A 256 24.62 9.58 16.71
C PRO A 256 23.79 10.84 17.03
N TRP A 257 23.81 11.85 16.18
CA TRP A 257 23.03 13.09 16.33
C TRP A 257 21.53 12.93 16.10
N LEU A 258 21.05 11.88 15.42
CA LEU A 258 19.61 11.60 15.28
C LEU A 258 19.00 11.07 16.59
N ASN A 259 19.78 10.48 17.46
CA ASN A 259 19.32 10.03 18.78
C ASN A 259 19.09 11.20 19.74
N LEU A 260 19.79 12.32 19.56
CA LEU A 260 19.59 13.55 20.34
C LEU A 260 18.31 14.30 19.97
N ALA A 261 17.81 14.14 18.74
CA ALA A 261 16.57 14.75 18.29
C ALA A 261 15.31 13.96 18.72
N SER A 262 15.46 12.71 19.17
CA SER A 262 14.35 11.87 19.68
C SER A 262 14.13 12.04 21.19
N GLU A 263 15.12 12.52 21.90
CA GLU A 263 14.98 13.10 23.24
C GLU A 263 14.59 14.54 23.01
N GLY A 264 13.28 14.82 23.03
CA GLY A 264 12.76 16.19 22.96
C GLY A 264 13.51 17.04 24.00
N PRO A 265 13.75 18.31 23.72
CA PRO A 265 14.42 19.16 24.68
C PRO A 265 13.62 19.10 25.98
N HIS A 266 14.15 18.43 26.98
CA HIS A 266 13.82 18.73 28.35
C HIS A 266 14.27 20.17 28.54
N PHE A 267 13.42 21.10 28.14
CA PHE A 267 13.52 22.47 28.55
C PHE A 267 13.58 22.42 30.08
N PHE A 268 14.76 22.68 30.57
CA PHE A 268 14.98 23.09 31.92
C PHE A 268 13.91 24.13 32.26
N TYR A 269 12.87 23.72 32.97
CA TYR A 269 12.11 24.61 33.79
C TYR A 269 13.06 25.09 34.88
N PHE A 270 13.84 26.11 34.56
CA PHE A 270 14.43 26.99 35.57
C PHE A 270 13.25 27.61 36.30
N GLY A 271 12.94 27.05 37.46
CA GLY A 271 12.02 27.61 38.41
C GLY A 271 12.44 29.04 38.68
N LEU A 272 11.69 30.00 38.17
CA LEU A 272 11.63 31.35 38.71
C LEU A 272 11.11 31.18 40.14
N VAL A 273 12.05 31.06 41.06
CA VAL A 273 11.83 31.27 42.48
C VAL A 273 11.36 32.74 42.58
N SER A 274 10.06 32.91 42.69
CA SER A 274 9.47 34.19 43.06
C SER A 274 10.02 34.58 44.42
N ALA A 275 10.78 35.67 44.46
CA ALA A 275 11.24 36.30 45.70
C ALA A 275 10.03 36.61 46.61
N PRO A 276 10.14 36.39 47.92
CA PRO A 276 9.06 36.71 48.84
C PRO A 276 8.84 38.23 48.88
N PRO A 277 7.60 38.70 49.02
CA PRO A 277 7.30 40.12 49.08
C PRO A 277 7.90 40.74 50.33
N ALA A 278 8.50 41.94 50.17
CA ALA A 278 9.08 42.76 51.23
C ALA A 278 8.01 43.09 52.30
N PRO A 279 8.39 43.13 53.60
CA PRO A 279 7.48 43.47 54.68
C PRO A 279 7.04 44.96 54.59
N ARG A 280 5.76 45.19 54.72
CA ARG A 280 5.19 46.58 54.78
C ARG A 280 5.59 47.23 56.10
N PRO A 281 5.95 48.52 56.08
CA PRO A 281 6.20 49.26 57.30
C PRO A 281 4.88 49.53 58.02
N TYR A 282 4.87 49.24 59.33
CA TYR A 282 3.80 49.68 60.26
C TYR A 282 3.82 51.21 60.41
N LYS A 283 2.65 51.77 60.23
CA LYS A 283 2.26 53.04 60.88
C LYS A 283 0.99 52.77 61.66
#